data_ea1a8c2fb5d3233cc901683132224c0c
#
_entry.id   ea1a8c2fb5d3233cc901683132224c0c
#
_cell.length_a   1.000
_cell.length_b   1.000
_cell.length_c   1.000
_cell.angle_alpha   90.00
_cell.angle_beta   90.00
_cell.angle_gamma   90.00
#
_symmetry.space_group_name_H-M   'P 1'
#
loop_
_entity.id
_entity.type
_entity.pdbx_description
1 polymer ?
#
loop_
_entity_poly.entity_id
_entity_poly.type
_entity_poly.pdbx_seq_one_letter_code
_entity_poly.pdbx_strand_id
1 'polypeptide(L)'
;MKVNVLFLIMTGISLSLFGQQNINPERTAFDGIDQTWQNGSDRRDSSVFQHWKYFTPSIMLDVNYTHSFNNPNDNTVVGSTALARDNEIQLSGLHFGGDFSFKGARARFMTQFGTRSIVVPRNDLSPYRGQYQLADVYRYISEAYAGYHFNQWYGINVDAGLFMSYIGLNSYYQCENWEYQASYTSDNTPWFFNGIRMQIFPNRNLKIEVWLINGWQSYGAFNSMPGFGGNITWMPNSNFKLLTNDYFGTDCGGIPQRKRFHSDNSLLFRYLNHPGSKGVSMMAFSLTGDIGFETGGGVNGFKNGDSIQGPAQYFLSGMFYNRLWFYKNKFAWTIGGGIMTNPGRYLVLYPTGQASPLPNPNDPTKTEGLFPFSANPGDQFVGWDCSTNLDFMPNQSITFRIELVHRESSVPYFAGAGGVTSQTGFSTSTLDPNWRPDLVKSESRIVVAILFRL
;
A
#
# COMPACT_ATOMS: atom_id res chain seq x y z
N MET A 1 22.87 12.52 -26.73
CA MET A 1 22.41 11.27 -27.34
C MET A 1 21.38 10.54 -26.43
N LYS A 2 20.48 11.27 -25.73
CA LYS A 2 19.52 10.68 -24.74
C LYS A 2 18.04 10.98 -25.06
N VAL A 3 17.71 11.61 -26.18
CA VAL A 3 16.32 11.97 -26.54
C VAL A 3 15.68 11.00 -27.57
N ASN A 4 16.48 10.19 -28.24
CA ASN A 4 15.99 9.41 -29.39
C ASN A 4 15.29 8.09 -29.05
N VAL A 5 15.40 7.58 -27.82
CA VAL A 5 14.79 6.26 -27.48
C VAL A 5 13.29 6.42 -27.14
N LEU A 6 12.88 7.53 -26.54
CA LEU A 6 11.47 7.75 -26.22
C LEU A 6 10.65 8.06 -27.49
N PHE A 7 11.24 8.69 -28.48
CA PHE A 7 10.60 9.00 -29.77
C PHE A 7 10.41 7.74 -30.65
N LEU A 8 11.27 6.74 -30.54
CA LEU A 8 11.14 5.49 -31.32
C LEU A 8 10.01 4.60 -30.80
N ILE A 9 9.72 4.63 -29.50
CA ILE A 9 8.58 3.87 -28.96
C ILE A 9 7.25 4.53 -29.35
N MET A 10 7.18 5.83 -29.43
CA MET A 10 5.97 6.55 -29.87
C MET A 10 5.73 6.47 -31.39
N THR A 11 6.76 6.44 -32.20
CA THR A 11 6.61 6.38 -33.68
C THR A 11 6.32 4.99 -34.21
N GLY A 12 6.70 3.92 -33.49
CA GLY A 12 6.35 2.53 -33.85
C GLY A 12 4.86 2.18 -33.60
N ILE A 13 4.16 2.93 -32.76
CA ILE A 13 2.74 2.69 -32.43
C ILE A 13 1.80 3.46 -33.37
N SER A 14 2.27 4.50 -34.07
CA SER A 14 1.40 5.41 -34.82
C SER A 14 1.02 4.95 -36.24
N LEU A 15 1.52 3.81 -36.73
CA LEU A 15 1.32 3.41 -38.15
C LEU A 15 0.28 2.30 -38.38
N SER A 16 -0.38 1.78 -37.39
CA SER A 16 -1.43 0.75 -37.56
C SER A 16 -2.76 1.03 -36.86
N LEU A 17 -3.01 2.23 -36.34
CA LEU A 17 -4.20 2.56 -35.54
C LEU A 17 -5.40 3.08 -36.31
N PHE A 18 -5.37 3.20 -37.63
CA PHE A 18 -6.50 3.60 -38.49
C PHE A 18 -7.07 2.44 -39.31
N GLY A 19 -7.22 1.25 -38.71
CA GLY A 19 -7.99 0.15 -39.27
C GLY A 19 -9.44 0.22 -38.75
N GLN A 20 -10.40 0.07 -39.65
CA GLN A 20 -11.84 0.08 -39.43
C GLN A 20 -12.24 -0.58 -38.10
N GLN A 21 -12.94 0.16 -37.25
CA GLN A 21 -13.62 -0.37 -36.09
C GLN A 21 -14.72 -1.35 -36.50
N ASN A 22 -14.41 -2.62 -36.60
CA ASN A 22 -15.39 -3.65 -36.39
C ASN A 22 -15.77 -3.58 -34.91
N ILE A 23 -16.97 -3.12 -34.61
CA ILE A 23 -17.57 -3.12 -33.27
C ILE A 23 -17.80 -4.59 -32.90
N ASN A 24 -16.75 -5.29 -32.48
CA ASN A 24 -16.92 -6.51 -31.70
C ASN A 24 -17.50 -6.11 -30.34
N PRO A 25 -18.45 -6.89 -29.78
CA PRO A 25 -18.90 -6.65 -28.41
C PRO A 25 -17.69 -6.50 -27.50
N GLU A 26 -17.66 -5.46 -26.67
CA GLU A 26 -16.54 -5.14 -25.80
C GLU A 26 -16.14 -6.39 -25.01
N ARG A 27 -14.95 -6.90 -25.27
CA ARG A 27 -14.38 -8.00 -24.51
C ARG A 27 -13.92 -7.44 -23.20
N THR A 28 -14.50 -7.91 -22.10
CA THR A 28 -14.15 -7.45 -20.78
C THR A 28 -13.05 -8.35 -20.19
N ALA A 29 -11.99 -7.72 -19.71
CA ALA A 29 -10.93 -8.44 -19.00
C ALA A 29 -11.52 -9.10 -17.72
N PHE A 30 -11.11 -10.33 -17.46
CA PHE A 30 -11.56 -11.16 -16.34
C PHE A 30 -13.06 -11.48 -16.31
N ASP A 31 -13.75 -11.33 -17.48
CA ASP A 31 -15.15 -11.67 -17.59
C ASP A 31 -15.43 -13.14 -17.19
N GLY A 32 -16.46 -13.34 -16.38
CA GLY A 32 -16.81 -14.65 -15.83
C GLY A 32 -15.87 -15.21 -14.78
N ILE A 33 -14.90 -14.43 -14.28
CA ILE A 33 -14.03 -14.79 -13.15
C ILE A 33 -14.57 -14.15 -11.87
N ASP A 34 -14.97 -14.97 -10.91
CA ASP A 34 -15.39 -14.51 -9.59
C ASP A 34 -14.20 -13.99 -8.78
N GLN A 35 -14.18 -12.70 -8.52
CA GLN A 35 -13.15 -12.01 -7.74
C GLN A 35 -13.64 -11.58 -6.35
N THR A 36 -14.88 -11.83 -6.00
CA THR A 36 -15.55 -11.30 -4.79
C THR A 36 -14.94 -11.79 -3.46
N TRP A 37 -14.12 -12.81 -3.51
CA TRP A 37 -13.45 -13.40 -2.36
C TRP A 37 -12.00 -12.92 -2.16
N GLN A 38 -11.38 -12.37 -3.20
CA GLN A 38 -9.95 -12.04 -3.20
C GLN A 38 -9.61 -10.89 -2.25
N ASN A 39 -10.48 -9.91 -2.20
CA ASN A 39 -10.34 -8.75 -1.33
C ASN A 39 -11.54 -8.81 -0.38
N GLY A 40 -11.32 -9.01 0.88
CA GLY A 40 -12.34 -9.34 1.88
C GLY A 40 -13.67 -8.62 1.79
N SER A 41 -13.78 -7.54 1.07
CA SER A 41 -14.95 -6.69 1.10
C SER A 41 -15.51 -6.29 -0.25
N ASP A 42 -14.81 -6.38 -1.35
CA ASP A 42 -15.48 -6.25 -2.63
C ASP A 42 -16.20 -7.53 -3.00
N ARG A 43 -17.24 -7.80 -2.25
CA ARG A 43 -18.11 -8.97 -2.37
C ARG A 43 -19.29 -8.70 -3.30
N ARG A 44 -19.28 -7.56 -3.96
CA ARG A 44 -20.34 -7.16 -4.87
C ARG A 44 -20.10 -7.79 -6.23
N ASP A 45 -21.11 -8.44 -6.72
CA ASP A 45 -21.22 -8.93 -8.09
C ASP A 45 -21.82 -7.88 -9.04
N SER A 46 -22.32 -6.76 -8.47
CA SER A 46 -22.93 -5.66 -9.21
C SER A 46 -22.77 -4.34 -8.47
N SER A 47 -22.69 -3.23 -9.20
CA SER A 47 -22.71 -1.89 -8.59
C SER A 47 -24.07 -1.62 -7.95
N VAL A 48 -24.07 -1.11 -6.70
CA VAL A 48 -25.28 -0.64 -6.01
C VAL A 48 -25.87 0.59 -6.73
N PHE A 49 -25.00 1.42 -7.26
CA PHE A 49 -25.42 2.51 -8.14
C PHE A 49 -25.68 1.94 -9.53
N GLN A 50 -26.91 2.08 -10.01
CA GLN A 50 -27.20 1.83 -11.42
C GLN A 50 -26.25 2.71 -12.25
N HIS A 51 -25.65 2.13 -13.27
CA HIS A 51 -24.69 2.81 -14.12
C HIS A 51 -25.27 4.12 -14.64
N TRP A 52 -24.79 5.23 -14.12
CA TRP A 52 -24.95 6.47 -14.84
C TRP A 52 -24.15 6.35 -16.13
N LYS A 53 -24.70 6.80 -17.21
CA LYS A 53 -24.17 6.54 -18.57
C LYS A 53 -22.64 6.79 -18.72
N TYR A 54 -22.08 7.71 -17.93
CA TYR A 54 -20.70 8.16 -18.06
C TYR A 54 -19.92 8.13 -16.73
N PHE A 55 -20.58 7.82 -15.64
CA PHE A 55 -19.96 7.88 -14.31
C PHE A 55 -20.48 6.77 -13.42
N THR A 56 -19.57 6.05 -12.79
CA THR A 56 -19.86 5.05 -11.76
C THR A 56 -19.38 5.57 -10.41
N PRO A 57 -20.27 6.00 -9.51
CA PRO A 57 -19.87 6.47 -8.18
C PRO A 57 -19.24 5.37 -7.34
N SER A 58 -18.39 5.75 -6.40
CA SER A 58 -17.88 4.90 -5.35
C SER A 58 -17.78 5.69 -4.04
N ILE A 59 -18.26 5.08 -2.96
CA ILE A 59 -18.22 5.65 -1.60
C ILE A 59 -17.68 4.58 -0.66
N MET A 60 -16.69 4.93 0.16
CA MET A 60 -16.15 4.05 1.19
C MET A 60 -15.99 4.83 2.49
N LEU A 61 -16.31 4.19 3.61
CA LEU A 61 -16.18 4.74 4.95
C LEU A 61 -15.50 3.71 5.83
N ASP A 62 -14.51 4.17 6.61
CA ASP A 62 -13.76 3.40 7.58
C ASP A 62 -13.74 4.13 8.91
N VAL A 63 -14.39 3.53 9.92
CA VAL A 63 -14.38 4.00 11.30
C VAL A 63 -13.84 2.90 12.17
N ASN A 64 -12.88 3.22 13.04
CA ASN A 64 -12.33 2.24 13.98
C ASN A 64 -12.16 2.80 15.40
N TYR A 65 -12.02 1.89 16.33
CA TYR A 65 -11.47 2.07 17.66
C TYR A 65 -10.31 1.08 17.81
N THR A 66 -9.19 1.57 18.30
CA THR A 66 -7.99 0.76 18.55
C THR A 66 -7.61 0.90 20.02
N HIS A 67 -7.20 -0.21 20.64
CA HIS A 67 -6.64 -0.21 21.97
C HIS A 67 -5.36 -1.05 22.01
N SER A 68 -4.24 -0.38 22.27
CA SER A 68 -2.93 -1.01 22.48
C SER A 68 -2.79 -1.36 23.98
N PHE A 69 -2.39 -2.60 24.25
CA PHE A 69 -2.15 -3.02 25.64
C PHE A 69 -0.87 -2.42 26.24
N ASN A 70 -0.07 -1.73 25.45
CA ASN A 70 1.05 -0.94 25.94
C ASN A 70 0.60 0.38 26.60
N ASN A 71 -0.63 0.83 26.37
CA ASN A 71 -1.23 2.02 26.93
C ASN A 71 -0.36 3.29 26.81
N PRO A 72 0.05 3.69 25.60
CA PRO A 72 0.86 4.88 25.42
C PRO A 72 0.09 6.13 25.90
N ASN A 73 0.73 6.95 26.75
CA ASN A 73 0.11 8.12 27.36
C ASN A 73 -0.20 9.25 26.35
N ASP A 74 0.36 9.18 25.15
CA ASP A 74 0.13 10.11 24.06
C ASP A 74 -0.84 9.55 23.00
N ASN A 75 -1.46 8.41 23.25
CA ASN A 75 -2.35 7.72 22.35
C ASN A 75 -1.75 7.42 20.97
N THR A 76 -0.44 7.27 20.86
CA THR A 76 0.23 7.05 19.56
C THR A 76 0.25 5.57 19.17
N VAL A 77 -0.19 5.25 17.96
CA VAL A 77 0.07 3.96 17.31
C VAL A 77 1.32 4.08 16.45
N VAL A 78 2.28 3.19 16.68
CA VAL A 78 3.51 3.10 15.92
C VAL A 78 3.45 1.92 14.96
N GLY A 79 4.12 2.05 13.81
CA GLY A 79 4.31 0.94 12.90
C GLY A 79 3.06 0.49 12.16
N SER A 80 2.14 1.41 11.88
CA SER A 80 0.93 1.14 11.11
C SER A 80 0.70 2.20 10.05
N THR A 81 0.28 1.78 8.87
CA THR A 81 -0.22 2.66 7.81
C THR A 81 -1.76 2.78 7.85
N ALA A 82 -2.42 1.97 8.66
CA ALA A 82 -3.87 1.97 8.80
C ALA A 82 -4.36 2.77 10.03
N LEU A 83 -3.61 2.74 11.12
CA LEU A 83 -3.99 3.28 12.42
C LEU A 83 -3.15 4.51 12.77
N ALA A 84 -3.75 5.50 13.42
CA ALA A 84 -3.07 6.73 13.80
C ALA A 84 -2.96 6.91 15.32
N ARG A 85 -4.04 6.63 16.04
CA ARG A 85 -4.13 6.91 17.47
C ARG A 85 -4.76 5.74 18.22
N ASP A 86 -4.36 5.60 19.46
CA ASP A 86 -4.85 4.61 20.40
C ASP A 86 -5.98 5.14 21.26
N ASN A 87 -6.85 4.24 21.73
CA ASN A 87 -7.90 4.51 22.71
C ASN A 87 -8.90 5.60 22.30
N GLU A 88 -9.11 5.79 21.00
CA GLU A 88 -10.03 6.77 20.42
C GLU A 88 -10.88 6.15 19.31
N ILE A 89 -12.14 6.61 19.17
CA ILE A 89 -12.93 6.31 17.98
C ILE A 89 -12.50 7.28 16.88
N GLN A 90 -12.11 6.74 15.73
CA GLN A 90 -11.55 7.51 14.63
C GLN A 90 -12.27 7.27 13.31
N LEU A 91 -12.46 8.35 12.57
CA LEU A 91 -12.68 8.28 11.13
C LEU A 91 -11.32 8.08 10.48
N SER A 92 -11.00 6.85 10.06
CA SER A 92 -9.75 6.55 9.36
C SER A 92 -9.82 6.91 7.90
N GLY A 93 -10.93 6.62 7.24
CA GLY A 93 -11.11 6.91 5.84
C GLY A 93 -12.53 7.29 5.47
N LEU A 94 -12.66 8.38 4.72
CA LEU A 94 -13.85 8.70 3.95
C LEU A 94 -13.39 8.96 2.51
N HIS A 95 -13.79 8.08 1.62
CA HIS A 95 -13.45 8.11 0.21
C HIS A 95 -14.72 8.22 -0.61
N PHE A 96 -14.79 9.21 -1.45
CA PHE A 96 -15.87 9.33 -2.43
C PHE A 96 -15.32 9.85 -3.75
N GLY A 97 -15.94 9.42 -4.83
CA GLY A 97 -15.54 9.74 -6.18
C GLY A 97 -16.12 8.72 -7.14
N GLY A 98 -15.31 8.24 -8.08
CA GLY A 98 -15.75 7.22 -9.02
C GLY A 98 -14.99 7.24 -10.33
N ASP A 99 -15.50 6.44 -11.26
CA ASP A 99 -14.93 6.20 -12.56
C ASP A 99 -15.75 6.88 -13.65
N PHE A 100 -15.09 7.61 -14.54
CA PHE A 100 -15.67 8.23 -15.73
C PHE A 100 -15.26 7.46 -16.98
N SER A 101 -16.22 7.27 -17.90
CA SER A 101 -15.94 6.64 -19.19
C SER A 101 -16.82 7.26 -20.30
N PHE A 102 -16.18 7.70 -21.40
CA PHE A 102 -16.86 8.25 -22.54
C PHE A 102 -16.05 8.08 -23.83
N LYS A 103 -16.54 7.26 -24.78
CA LYS A 103 -15.90 7.05 -26.10
C LYS A 103 -14.39 6.72 -26.00
N GLY A 104 -14.00 5.85 -25.08
CA GLY A 104 -12.62 5.47 -24.81
C GLY A 104 -11.87 6.43 -23.87
N ALA A 105 -12.27 7.67 -23.72
CA ALA A 105 -11.75 8.53 -22.67
C ALA A 105 -12.18 7.98 -21.30
N ARG A 106 -11.24 7.91 -20.35
CA ARG A 106 -11.48 7.41 -19.00
C ARG A 106 -10.78 8.29 -17.97
N ALA A 107 -11.36 8.35 -16.79
CA ALA A 107 -10.74 9.02 -15.66
C ALA A 107 -11.25 8.39 -14.36
N ARG A 108 -10.48 8.49 -13.31
CA ARG A 108 -10.88 8.17 -11.94
C ARG A 108 -10.47 9.31 -11.03
N PHE A 109 -11.35 9.62 -10.10
CA PHE A 109 -11.08 10.53 -9.01
C PHE A 109 -11.61 9.92 -7.71
N MET A 110 -10.78 9.89 -6.68
CA MET A 110 -11.16 9.46 -5.33
C MET A 110 -10.53 10.37 -4.30
N THR A 111 -11.33 10.80 -3.35
CA THR A 111 -10.85 11.56 -2.19
C THR A 111 -10.28 10.63 -1.13
N GLN A 112 -9.57 11.22 -0.14
CA GLN A 112 -9.23 10.57 1.12
C GLN A 112 -9.31 11.60 2.26
N PHE A 113 -10.28 11.43 3.11
CA PHE A 113 -10.41 12.20 4.36
C PHE A 113 -10.26 11.25 5.54
N GLY A 114 -9.97 11.81 6.72
CA GLY A 114 -9.72 11.03 7.93
C GLY A 114 -8.23 10.88 8.23
N THR A 115 -7.90 10.06 9.23
CA THR A 115 -6.52 9.96 9.73
C THR A 115 -5.54 9.40 8.70
N ARG A 116 -5.99 8.56 7.76
CA ARG A 116 -5.15 8.04 6.67
C ARG A 116 -4.64 9.11 5.72
N SER A 117 -5.35 10.23 5.59
CA SER A 117 -4.90 11.37 4.80
C SER A 117 -3.65 12.07 5.37
N ILE A 118 -3.25 11.70 6.58
CA ILE A 118 -2.00 12.15 7.21
C ILE A 118 -1.01 10.99 7.29
N VAL A 119 -1.44 9.84 7.81
CA VAL A 119 -0.57 8.69 8.09
C VAL A 119 0.17 8.19 6.85
N VAL A 120 -0.47 8.17 5.68
CA VAL A 120 0.13 7.67 4.45
C VAL A 120 0.86 8.77 3.66
N PRO A 121 0.25 9.94 3.34
CA PRO A 121 0.95 10.98 2.58
C PRO A 121 2.21 11.52 3.24
N ARG A 122 2.28 11.56 4.58
CA ARG A 122 3.50 11.98 5.28
C ARG A 122 4.72 11.10 4.97
N ASN A 123 4.51 9.89 4.47
CA ASN A 123 5.56 8.98 4.03
C ASN A 123 6.00 9.25 2.58
N ASP A 124 5.58 10.38 1.98
CA ASP A 124 6.17 10.87 0.74
C ASP A 124 7.67 11.14 0.97
N LEU A 125 8.50 10.45 0.22
CA LEU A 125 9.96 10.53 0.34
C LEU A 125 10.57 11.65 -0.53
N SER A 126 9.74 12.47 -1.21
CA SER A 126 10.20 13.56 -2.08
C SER A 126 10.04 14.99 -1.51
N PRO A 127 9.82 15.24 -0.20
CA PRO A 127 9.36 16.52 0.33
C PRO A 127 10.36 17.66 0.18
N TYR A 128 11.62 17.37 -0.06
CA TYR A 128 12.69 18.39 -0.08
C TYR A 128 13.10 18.83 -1.49
N ARG A 129 12.32 18.50 -2.51
CA ARG A 129 12.59 18.91 -3.87
C ARG A 129 11.52 19.87 -4.38
N GLY A 130 11.96 21.01 -4.87
CA GLY A 130 11.08 22.06 -5.36
C GLY A 130 10.56 22.97 -4.24
N GLN A 131 9.65 23.85 -4.60
CA GLN A 131 9.16 24.93 -3.72
C GLN A 131 8.02 24.47 -2.79
N TYR A 132 7.29 23.40 -3.14
CA TYR A 132 6.08 22.99 -2.47
C TYR A 132 6.18 21.58 -1.88
N GLN A 133 5.59 21.39 -0.71
CA GLN A 133 5.43 20.05 -0.12
C GLN A 133 4.24 19.34 -0.78
N LEU A 134 4.54 18.35 -1.59
CA LEU A 134 3.53 17.64 -2.36
C LEU A 134 2.62 16.79 -1.51
N ALA A 135 3.10 16.30 -0.37
CA ALA A 135 2.27 15.60 0.61
C ALA A 135 1.09 16.46 1.09
N ASP A 136 1.29 17.76 1.29
CA ASP A 136 0.22 18.68 1.65
C ASP A 136 -0.71 18.99 0.48
N VAL A 137 -0.17 19.07 -0.74
CA VAL A 137 -0.95 19.33 -1.97
C VAL A 137 -1.92 18.18 -2.26
N TYR A 138 -1.44 16.92 -2.13
CA TYR A 138 -2.22 15.73 -2.49
C TYR A 138 -2.88 15.04 -1.29
N ARG A 139 -2.80 15.62 -0.09
CA ARG A 139 -3.29 15.03 1.17
C ARG A 139 -4.69 14.43 1.07
N TYR A 140 -5.60 15.08 0.38
CA TYR A 140 -7.02 14.68 0.33
C TYR A 140 -7.42 13.96 -0.96
N ILE A 141 -6.44 13.55 -1.75
CA ILE A 141 -6.66 12.84 -3.01
C ILE A 141 -5.95 11.50 -2.94
N SER A 142 -6.70 10.39 -2.99
CA SER A 142 -6.12 9.06 -3.07
C SER A 142 -5.82 8.65 -4.50
N GLU A 143 -6.72 8.95 -5.44
CA GLU A 143 -6.53 8.67 -6.86
C GLU A 143 -7.04 9.84 -7.70
N ALA A 144 -6.26 10.24 -8.69
CA ALA A 144 -6.68 11.23 -9.69
C ALA A 144 -5.90 10.98 -10.98
N TYR A 145 -6.50 10.27 -11.92
CA TYR A 145 -5.88 10.01 -13.20
C TYR A 145 -6.88 10.10 -14.34
N ALA A 146 -6.36 10.38 -15.53
CA ALA A 146 -7.12 10.35 -16.77
C ALA A 146 -6.32 9.64 -17.86
N GLY A 147 -7.02 9.09 -18.83
CA GLY A 147 -6.40 8.34 -19.90
C GLY A 147 -7.36 7.90 -20.97
N TYR A 148 -6.93 6.91 -21.73
CA TYR A 148 -7.67 6.41 -22.86
C TYR A 148 -7.66 4.88 -22.92
N HIS A 149 -8.82 4.30 -23.25
CA HIS A 149 -9.01 2.88 -23.50
C HIS A 149 -8.98 2.58 -25.00
N PHE A 150 -8.09 1.70 -25.40
CA PHE A 150 -8.02 1.15 -26.76
C PHE A 150 -8.65 -0.24 -26.80
N ASN A 151 -9.58 -0.44 -27.70
CA ASN A 151 -10.30 -1.72 -27.85
C ASN A 151 -9.46 -2.72 -28.69
N GLN A 152 -8.28 -3.09 -28.15
CA GLN A 152 -7.39 -4.10 -28.70
C GLN A 152 -7.33 -5.28 -27.73
N TRP A 153 -7.42 -6.53 -28.22
CA TRP A 153 -7.50 -7.76 -27.44
C TRP A 153 -8.64 -7.72 -26.43
N TYR A 154 -8.35 -7.69 -25.15
CA TYR A 154 -9.30 -7.50 -24.06
C TYR A 154 -9.20 -6.11 -23.43
N GLY A 155 -8.52 -5.20 -24.09
CA GLY A 155 -8.32 -3.81 -23.74
C GLY A 155 -6.85 -3.43 -23.54
N ILE A 156 -6.53 -2.18 -23.87
CA ILE A 156 -5.30 -1.51 -23.49
C ILE A 156 -5.71 -0.16 -22.90
N ASN A 157 -5.24 0.14 -21.70
CA ASN A 157 -5.46 1.43 -21.06
C ASN A 157 -4.13 2.17 -20.92
N VAL A 158 -4.11 3.45 -21.21
CA VAL A 158 -2.99 4.34 -20.92
C VAL A 158 -3.51 5.49 -20.06
N ASP A 159 -3.02 5.59 -18.85
CA ASP A 159 -3.48 6.54 -17.84
C ASP A 159 -2.30 7.33 -17.28
N ALA A 160 -2.52 8.59 -16.91
CA ALA A 160 -1.54 9.44 -16.25
C ALA A 160 -2.16 10.16 -15.05
N GLY A 161 -1.42 10.27 -13.95
CA GLY A 161 -1.84 10.94 -12.74
C GLY A 161 -1.39 10.26 -11.46
N LEU A 162 -2.21 10.40 -10.41
CA LEU A 162 -2.01 9.82 -9.09
C LEU A 162 -2.79 8.50 -8.97
N PHE A 163 -2.11 7.46 -8.52
CA PHE A 163 -2.65 6.11 -8.40
C PHE A 163 -2.37 5.53 -7.01
N MET A 164 -3.25 4.64 -6.54
CA MET A 164 -2.86 3.70 -5.51
C MET A 164 -1.80 2.74 -6.04
N SER A 165 -1.02 2.19 -5.11
CA SER A 165 0.10 1.31 -5.46
C SER A 165 -0.35 0.07 -6.22
N TYR A 166 0.49 -0.37 -7.15
CA TYR A 166 0.38 -1.68 -7.78
C TYR A 166 1.22 -2.74 -7.05
N ILE A 167 2.11 -2.33 -6.15
CA ILE A 167 2.95 -3.21 -5.34
C ILE A 167 2.22 -3.55 -4.04
N GLY A 168 2.25 -4.81 -3.67
CA GLY A 168 1.56 -5.31 -2.49
C GLY A 168 0.23 -5.99 -2.79
N LEU A 169 -0.15 -6.93 -1.94
CA LEU A 169 -1.43 -7.61 -2.02
C LEU A 169 -2.56 -6.78 -1.42
N ASN A 170 -2.28 -6.07 -0.33
CA ASN A 170 -3.27 -5.32 0.43
C ASN A 170 -3.65 -4.02 -0.28
N SER A 171 -4.94 -3.74 -0.29
CA SER A 171 -5.46 -2.46 -0.77
C SER A 171 -5.26 -1.35 0.25
N TYR A 172 -5.07 -0.14 -0.25
CA TYR A 172 -5.15 1.08 0.55
C TYR A 172 -6.50 1.23 1.26
N TYR A 173 -7.59 0.82 0.61
CA TYR A 173 -8.94 0.88 1.16
C TYR A 173 -9.20 -0.33 2.07
N GLN A 174 -9.33 -0.09 3.38
CA GLN A 174 -9.46 -1.16 4.39
C GLN A 174 -10.65 -2.08 4.18
N CYS A 175 -11.69 -1.58 3.57
CA CYS A 175 -12.82 -2.40 3.19
C CYS A 175 -12.47 -3.46 2.14
N GLU A 176 -11.33 -3.45 1.52
CA GLU A 176 -10.87 -4.42 0.52
C GLU A 176 -9.88 -5.46 1.07
N ASN A 177 -9.59 -5.44 2.36
CA ASN A 177 -8.61 -6.35 2.97
C ASN A 177 -9.27 -7.43 3.84
N TRP A 178 -8.62 -8.57 3.97
CA TRP A 178 -9.08 -9.64 4.85
C TRP A 178 -8.85 -9.33 6.33
N GLU A 179 -7.80 -8.61 6.65
CA GLU A 179 -7.42 -8.07 7.96
C GLU A 179 -7.55 -6.55 7.98
N TYR A 180 -7.54 -5.95 9.16
CA TYR A 180 -7.52 -4.49 9.31
C TYR A 180 -6.08 -3.97 9.40
N GLN A 181 -5.28 -4.55 10.29
CA GLN A 181 -3.86 -4.23 10.37
C GLN A 181 -3.09 -5.12 9.42
N ALA A 182 -2.52 -4.52 8.41
CA ALA A 182 -1.60 -5.19 7.51
C ALA A 182 -0.38 -5.76 8.26
N SER A 183 0.20 -6.84 7.74
CA SER A 183 1.50 -7.36 8.19
C SER A 183 2.61 -6.34 7.94
N TYR A 184 3.75 -6.49 8.61
CA TYR A 184 4.98 -5.72 8.34
C TYR A 184 5.34 -5.68 6.86
N THR A 185 5.12 -6.77 6.13
CA THR A 185 5.32 -6.85 4.68
C THR A 185 4.54 -5.75 3.97
N SER A 186 3.23 -5.70 4.15
CA SER A 186 2.37 -4.71 3.49
C SER A 186 2.55 -3.29 4.04
N ASP A 187 2.78 -3.12 5.34
CA ASP A 187 3.04 -1.80 5.93
C ASP A 187 4.30 -1.14 5.37
N ASN A 188 5.26 -1.93 4.87
CA ASN A 188 6.53 -1.45 4.33
C ASN A 188 6.58 -1.46 2.79
N THR A 189 5.50 -1.75 2.10
CA THR A 189 5.34 -1.53 0.66
C THR A 189 4.73 -0.16 0.37
N PRO A 190 4.92 0.41 -0.83
CA PRO A 190 4.37 1.73 -1.16
C PRO A 190 2.86 1.69 -1.30
N TRP A 191 2.20 2.81 -0.98
CA TRP A 191 0.74 2.94 -1.04
C TRP A 191 0.25 3.80 -2.20
N PHE A 192 1.11 4.63 -2.80
CA PHE A 192 0.72 5.51 -3.88
C PHE A 192 1.88 5.79 -4.85
N PHE A 193 1.52 6.12 -6.08
CA PHE A 193 2.45 6.54 -7.13
C PHE A 193 1.87 7.69 -7.95
N ASN A 194 2.74 8.57 -8.42
CA ASN A 194 2.40 9.58 -9.41
C ASN A 194 3.19 9.33 -10.70
N GLY A 195 2.51 9.20 -11.83
CA GLY A 195 3.18 8.89 -13.09
C GLY A 195 2.25 8.47 -14.22
N ILE A 196 2.72 7.54 -15.03
CA ILE A 196 2.01 6.99 -16.18
C ILE A 196 1.93 5.48 -16.02
N ARG A 197 0.77 4.91 -16.33
CA ARG A 197 0.49 3.49 -16.34
C ARG A 197 -0.04 3.07 -17.70
N MET A 198 0.46 1.93 -18.21
CA MET A 198 -0.15 1.23 -19.32
C MET A 198 -0.60 -0.16 -18.83
N GLN A 199 -1.90 -0.47 -18.98
CA GLN A 199 -2.48 -1.77 -18.68
C GLN A 199 -2.79 -2.47 -20.01
N ILE A 200 -2.34 -3.71 -20.15
CA ILE A 200 -2.53 -4.53 -21.35
C ILE A 200 -3.24 -5.82 -20.92
N PHE A 201 -4.33 -6.15 -21.58
CA PHE A 201 -5.08 -7.39 -21.37
C PHE A 201 -5.02 -8.25 -22.63
N PRO A 202 -3.98 -9.11 -22.78
CA PRO A 202 -3.79 -9.94 -23.99
C PRO A 202 -4.91 -10.96 -24.20
N ASN A 203 -5.47 -11.44 -23.08
CA ASN A 203 -6.63 -12.33 -23.03
C ASN A 203 -7.43 -12.07 -21.75
N ARG A 204 -8.56 -12.76 -21.58
CA ARG A 204 -9.44 -12.54 -20.44
C ARG A 204 -8.84 -12.86 -19.06
N ASN A 205 -7.76 -13.62 -19.02
CA ASN A 205 -7.19 -14.18 -17.78
C ASN A 205 -5.88 -13.50 -17.35
N LEU A 206 -5.35 -12.60 -18.19
CA LEU A 206 -4.01 -12.02 -17.99
C LEU A 206 -4.07 -10.49 -18.12
N LYS A 207 -3.52 -9.82 -17.11
CA LYS A 207 -3.22 -8.39 -17.12
C LYS A 207 -1.72 -8.21 -17.00
N ILE A 208 -1.15 -7.34 -17.81
CA ILE A 208 0.24 -6.87 -17.73
C ILE A 208 0.19 -5.35 -17.58
N GLU A 209 0.93 -4.81 -16.63
CA GLU A 209 1.07 -3.36 -16.47
C GLU A 209 2.54 -2.95 -16.62
N VAL A 210 2.74 -1.80 -17.25
CA VAL A 210 4.02 -1.10 -17.32
C VAL A 210 3.84 0.28 -16.72
N TRP A 211 4.76 0.66 -15.84
CA TRP A 211 4.69 1.88 -15.09
C TRP A 211 5.94 2.74 -15.29
N LEU A 212 5.72 4.03 -15.45
CA LEU A 212 6.73 5.08 -15.41
C LEU A 212 6.28 6.08 -14.34
N ILE A 213 7.01 6.13 -13.23
CA ILE A 213 6.58 6.85 -12.02
C ILE A 213 7.68 7.77 -11.50
N ASN A 214 7.30 8.75 -10.69
CA ASN A 214 8.25 9.72 -10.15
C ASN A 214 9.28 9.08 -9.19
N GLY A 215 8.88 8.03 -8.47
CA GLY A 215 9.75 7.30 -7.55
C GLY A 215 8.95 6.41 -6.58
N TRP A 216 9.66 5.75 -5.68
CA TRP A 216 9.09 4.87 -4.67
C TRP A 216 8.29 5.66 -3.63
N GLN A 217 7.00 5.39 -3.49
CA GLN A 217 6.09 6.08 -2.57
C GLN A 217 6.30 7.60 -2.59
N SER A 218 6.16 8.21 -3.77
CA SER A 218 6.57 9.58 -3.99
C SER A 218 5.62 10.31 -4.92
N TYR A 219 5.19 11.49 -4.50
CA TYR A 219 4.45 12.41 -5.38
C TYR A 219 5.37 13.11 -6.37
N GLY A 220 6.60 13.41 -5.97
CA GLY A 220 7.61 14.10 -6.78
C GLY A 220 8.78 13.22 -7.16
N ALA A 221 9.60 13.70 -8.06
CA ALA A 221 10.80 12.99 -8.51
C ALA A 221 11.97 13.18 -7.54
N PHE A 222 12.72 12.11 -7.26
CA PHE A 222 13.95 12.17 -6.47
C PHE A 222 15.14 12.70 -7.27
N ASN A 223 15.24 12.26 -8.53
CA ASN A 223 16.35 12.54 -9.43
C ASN A 223 15.81 12.79 -10.84
N SER A 224 16.71 12.97 -11.80
CA SER A 224 16.37 13.13 -13.21
C SER A 224 15.85 11.84 -13.87
N MET A 225 16.11 10.67 -13.26
CA MET A 225 15.57 9.39 -13.74
C MET A 225 14.25 9.08 -13.01
N PRO A 226 13.20 8.74 -13.75
CA PRO A 226 11.97 8.21 -13.17
C PRO A 226 12.18 6.79 -12.64
N GLY A 227 11.24 6.33 -11.82
CA GLY A 227 11.10 4.92 -11.46
C GLY A 227 10.37 4.15 -12.57
N PHE A 228 10.73 2.90 -12.73
CA PHE A 228 10.10 1.96 -13.65
C PHE A 228 9.49 0.80 -12.87
N GLY A 229 8.34 0.33 -13.30
CA GLY A 229 7.71 -0.81 -12.66
C GLY A 229 6.88 -1.64 -13.60
N GLY A 230 6.45 -2.77 -13.09
CA GLY A 230 5.59 -3.68 -13.80
C GLY A 230 4.73 -4.50 -12.85
N ASN A 231 3.60 -4.95 -13.36
CA ASN A 231 2.70 -5.87 -12.69
C ASN A 231 2.24 -6.92 -13.68
N ILE A 232 2.18 -8.17 -13.24
CA ILE A 232 1.50 -9.24 -13.94
C ILE A 232 0.45 -9.83 -13.01
N THR A 233 -0.80 -9.82 -13.45
CA THR A 233 -1.91 -10.50 -12.76
C THR A 233 -2.43 -11.60 -13.65
N TRP A 234 -2.38 -12.84 -13.16
CA TRP A 234 -2.90 -14.01 -13.88
C TRP A 234 -3.95 -14.75 -13.06
N MET A 235 -5.14 -14.88 -13.65
CA MET A 235 -6.27 -15.59 -13.06
C MET A 235 -6.80 -16.62 -14.06
N PRO A 236 -6.28 -17.86 -14.06
CA PRO A 236 -6.74 -18.90 -14.98
C PRO A 236 -8.19 -19.29 -14.76
N ASN A 237 -8.70 -19.12 -13.55
CA ASN A 237 -10.07 -19.42 -13.13
C ASN A 237 -10.45 -18.61 -11.88
N SER A 238 -11.67 -18.79 -11.41
CA SER A 238 -12.20 -18.10 -10.22
C SER A 238 -11.59 -18.52 -8.87
N ASN A 239 -10.72 -19.52 -8.86
CA ASN A 239 -10.14 -20.04 -7.61
C ASN A 239 -8.67 -19.72 -7.42
N PHE A 240 -8.01 -19.15 -8.42
CA PHE A 240 -6.57 -18.91 -8.38
C PHE A 240 -6.22 -17.54 -8.94
N LYS A 241 -5.34 -16.85 -8.24
CA LYS A 241 -4.71 -15.60 -8.68
C LYS A 241 -3.24 -15.63 -8.38
N LEU A 242 -2.43 -15.29 -9.36
CA LEU A 242 -1.01 -14.97 -9.22
C LEU A 242 -0.82 -13.49 -9.52
N LEU A 243 -0.08 -12.83 -8.66
CA LEU A 243 0.30 -11.43 -8.76
C LEU A 243 1.81 -11.33 -8.62
N THR A 244 2.50 -10.68 -9.55
CA THR A 244 3.91 -10.33 -9.43
C THR A 244 4.10 -8.86 -9.76
N ASN A 245 4.88 -8.17 -8.93
CA ASN A 245 5.12 -6.74 -9.01
C ASN A 245 6.61 -6.50 -8.93
N ASP A 246 7.14 -5.71 -9.85
CA ASP A 246 8.55 -5.34 -9.86
C ASP A 246 8.70 -3.82 -9.92
N TYR A 247 9.75 -3.32 -9.27
CA TYR A 247 10.12 -1.92 -9.27
C TYR A 247 11.63 -1.75 -9.42
N PHE A 248 12.01 -0.74 -10.17
CA PHE A 248 13.39 -0.27 -10.30
C PHE A 248 13.42 1.27 -10.33
N GLY A 249 14.26 1.88 -9.50
CA GLY A 249 14.38 3.33 -9.44
C GLY A 249 15.66 3.84 -8.78
N THR A 250 15.77 5.16 -8.70
CA THR A 250 16.87 5.88 -8.05
C THR A 250 16.28 6.84 -7.02
N ASP A 251 15.85 6.32 -5.88
CA ASP A 251 14.99 7.00 -4.92
C ASP A 251 15.73 7.73 -3.79
N CYS A 252 17.01 7.98 -3.96
CA CYS A 252 17.77 8.79 -3.02
C CYS A 252 18.01 10.18 -3.60
N GLY A 253 17.44 11.20 -2.98
CA GLY A 253 17.60 12.59 -3.40
C GLY A 253 19.06 13.01 -3.43
N GLY A 254 19.53 13.55 -4.55
CA GLY A 254 20.91 13.98 -4.73
C GLY A 254 21.94 12.86 -4.99
N ILE A 255 21.54 11.59 -4.95
CA ILE A 255 22.43 10.43 -5.20
C ILE A 255 21.82 9.56 -6.31
N PRO A 256 21.89 9.98 -7.58
CA PRO A 256 21.28 9.23 -8.69
C PRO A 256 21.99 7.89 -9.00
N GLN A 257 23.17 7.65 -8.41
CA GLN A 257 23.91 6.39 -8.53
C GLN A 257 23.36 5.29 -7.61
N ARG A 258 22.59 5.66 -6.57
CA ARG A 258 21.93 4.70 -5.68
C ARG A 258 20.70 4.15 -6.38
N LYS A 259 20.68 2.85 -6.58
CA LYS A 259 19.63 2.13 -7.30
C LYS A 259 18.86 1.26 -6.35
N ARG A 260 17.54 1.23 -6.49
CA ARG A 260 16.62 0.36 -5.75
C ARG A 260 15.99 -0.63 -6.71
N PHE A 261 15.91 -1.88 -6.28
CA PHE A 261 15.10 -2.93 -6.88
C PHE A 261 14.17 -3.52 -5.83
N HIS A 262 12.95 -3.84 -6.20
CA HIS A 262 11.98 -4.52 -5.34
C HIS A 262 11.09 -5.44 -6.17
N SER A 263 10.81 -6.64 -5.65
CA SER A 263 9.87 -7.61 -6.22
C SER A 263 8.94 -8.12 -5.12
N ASP A 264 7.64 -7.96 -5.33
CA ASP A 264 6.55 -8.43 -4.46
C ASP A 264 5.71 -9.44 -5.23
N ASN A 265 5.56 -10.64 -4.67
CA ASN A 265 4.88 -11.74 -5.35
C ASN A 265 3.83 -12.37 -4.45
N SER A 266 2.61 -12.49 -4.94
CA SER A 266 1.49 -12.99 -4.17
C SER A 266 0.73 -14.08 -4.93
N LEU A 267 0.29 -15.07 -4.19
CA LEU A 267 -0.58 -16.16 -4.64
C LEU A 267 -1.82 -16.21 -3.75
N LEU A 268 -3.00 -16.25 -4.38
CA LEU A 268 -4.26 -16.47 -3.68
C LEU A 268 -4.90 -17.74 -4.23
N PHE A 269 -5.43 -18.57 -3.34
CA PHE A 269 -6.08 -19.81 -3.70
C PHE A 269 -7.33 -20.05 -2.86
N ARG A 270 -8.48 -20.20 -3.53
CA ARG A 270 -9.74 -20.61 -2.94
C ARG A 270 -9.90 -22.12 -3.11
N TYR A 271 -9.77 -22.84 -2.02
CA TYR A 271 -9.77 -24.30 -2.02
C TYR A 271 -11.11 -24.93 -1.61
N LEU A 272 -12.07 -24.13 -1.13
CA LEU A 272 -13.46 -24.53 -0.88
C LEU A 272 -14.42 -23.42 -1.32
N ASN A 273 -15.49 -23.80 -2.02
CA ASN A 273 -16.56 -22.89 -2.40
C ASN A 273 -17.92 -23.56 -2.41
N HIS A 274 -18.68 -23.36 -1.34
CA HIS A 274 -20.05 -23.83 -1.15
C HIS A 274 -20.95 -22.67 -0.70
N PRO A 275 -21.27 -21.69 -1.55
CA PRO A 275 -21.86 -20.40 -1.16
C PRO A 275 -23.23 -20.51 -0.49
N GLY A 276 -23.95 -21.63 -0.67
CA GLY A 276 -25.22 -21.91 0.00
C GLY A 276 -25.13 -22.51 1.39
N SER A 277 -23.92 -22.92 1.85
CA SER A 277 -23.73 -23.62 3.11
C SER A 277 -24.04 -22.74 4.31
N LYS A 278 -24.75 -23.30 5.31
CA LYS A 278 -24.90 -22.72 6.65
C LYS A 278 -23.69 -22.96 7.54
N GLY A 279 -22.89 -24.00 7.29
CA GLY A 279 -21.58 -24.22 7.90
C GLY A 279 -20.52 -23.38 7.19
N VAL A 280 -19.34 -23.96 6.99
CA VAL A 280 -18.27 -23.34 6.18
C VAL A 280 -18.78 -23.21 4.74
N SER A 281 -18.78 -21.99 4.23
CA SER A 281 -19.26 -21.67 2.87
C SER A 281 -18.12 -21.45 1.89
N MET A 282 -16.95 -20.99 2.36
CA MET A 282 -15.79 -20.75 1.51
C MET A 282 -14.52 -20.80 2.35
N MET A 283 -13.41 -21.20 1.72
CA MET A 283 -12.07 -21.19 2.33
C MET A 283 -11.06 -20.76 1.27
N ALA A 284 -10.19 -19.82 1.65
CA ALA A 284 -9.12 -19.36 0.78
C ALA A 284 -7.88 -18.98 1.60
N PHE A 285 -6.73 -19.00 0.97
CA PHE A 285 -5.50 -18.46 1.55
C PHE A 285 -4.79 -17.52 0.59
N SER A 286 -3.95 -16.67 1.15
CA SER A 286 -2.97 -15.85 0.44
C SER A 286 -1.58 -16.10 0.99
N LEU A 287 -0.60 -16.06 0.09
CA LEU A 287 0.82 -16.14 0.40
C LEU A 287 1.52 -15.02 -0.36
N THR A 288 2.31 -14.20 0.32
CA THR A 288 3.12 -13.13 -0.28
C THR A 288 4.57 -13.29 0.14
N GLY A 289 5.48 -13.02 -0.78
CA GLY A 289 6.91 -12.94 -0.52
C GLY A 289 7.53 -11.76 -1.26
N ASP A 290 8.31 -10.96 -0.53
CA ASP A 290 8.94 -9.76 -1.05
C ASP A 290 10.44 -9.83 -0.88
N ILE A 291 11.13 -9.32 -1.88
CA ILE A 291 12.57 -9.08 -1.83
C ILE A 291 12.88 -7.71 -2.43
N GLY A 292 13.70 -6.94 -1.75
CA GLY A 292 14.20 -5.67 -2.26
C GLY A 292 15.62 -5.42 -1.83
N PHE A 293 16.37 -4.63 -2.60
CA PHE A 293 17.72 -4.24 -2.27
C PHE A 293 18.10 -2.92 -2.92
N GLU A 294 19.10 -2.28 -2.34
CA GLU A 294 19.72 -1.08 -2.91
C GLU A 294 21.18 -1.35 -3.21
N THR A 295 21.69 -0.75 -4.29
CA THR A 295 23.07 -0.85 -4.74
C THR A 295 23.60 0.50 -5.22
N GLY A 296 24.91 0.66 -5.29
CA GLY A 296 25.56 1.85 -5.87
C GLY A 296 25.92 2.90 -4.85
N GLY A 297 26.04 4.15 -5.29
CA GLY A 297 26.61 5.24 -4.49
C GLY A 297 25.89 5.51 -3.19
N GLY A 298 26.63 5.65 -2.12
CA GLY A 298 26.12 5.98 -0.79
C GLY A 298 25.39 4.86 -0.06
N VAL A 299 25.36 3.65 -0.64
CA VAL A 299 24.82 2.48 0.07
C VAL A 299 25.91 1.87 0.93
N ASN A 300 25.74 2.00 2.23
CA ASN A 300 26.60 1.38 3.22
C ASN A 300 25.81 0.31 3.96
N GLY A 301 26.38 -0.89 4.04
CA GLY A 301 25.96 -1.86 5.03
C GLY A 301 26.54 -1.45 6.41
N PHE A 302 25.90 -1.91 7.47
CA PHE A 302 26.40 -1.72 8.83
C PHE A 302 26.44 -3.08 9.52
N LYS A 303 27.43 -3.28 10.35
CA LYS A 303 27.53 -4.45 11.21
C LYS A 303 28.07 -3.99 12.55
N ASN A 304 27.33 -4.22 13.63
CA ASN A 304 27.69 -3.83 15.00
C ASN A 304 28.00 -2.32 15.13
N GLY A 305 27.31 -1.47 14.38
CA GLY A 305 27.55 -0.02 14.38
C GLY A 305 28.63 0.47 13.42
N ASP A 306 29.44 -0.41 12.87
CA ASP A 306 30.47 -0.03 11.91
C ASP A 306 29.97 -0.03 10.48
N SER A 307 30.32 1.00 9.72
CA SER A 307 30.05 1.05 8.28
C SER A 307 30.91 0.02 7.57
N ILE A 308 30.30 -0.90 6.87
CA ILE A 308 30.99 -1.90 6.05
C ILE A 308 30.69 -1.67 4.56
N GLN A 309 31.72 -1.87 3.73
CA GLN A 309 31.47 -2.08 2.30
C GLN A 309 30.83 -3.45 2.13
N GLY A 310 29.60 -3.46 1.70
CA GLY A 310 29.01 -4.74 1.47
C GLY A 310 27.55 -4.73 1.24
N PRO A 311 26.95 -5.91 1.04
CA PRO A 311 25.74 -5.86 0.28
C PRO A 311 24.87 -4.84 0.92
N ALA A 312 24.61 -3.99 0.09
CA ALA A 312 23.52 -3.12 0.06
C ALA A 312 22.44 -3.45 1.07
N GLN A 313 21.83 -2.44 1.52
CA GLN A 313 20.59 -2.54 2.26
C GLN A 313 19.63 -3.44 1.49
N TYR A 314 19.06 -4.40 2.17
CA TYR A 314 18.06 -5.29 1.60
C TYR A 314 16.86 -5.43 2.52
N PHE A 315 15.77 -5.89 1.93
CA PHE A 315 14.51 -6.21 2.56
C PHE A 315 14.12 -7.61 2.11
N LEU A 316 13.72 -8.44 3.04
CA LEU A 316 13.16 -9.76 2.76
C LEU A 316 11.98 -9.97 3.70
N SER A 317 10.82 -10.30 3.15
CA SER A 317 9.63 -10.55 3.95
C SER A 317 8.72 -11.59 3.34
N GLY A 318 7.81 -12.09 4.17
CA GLY A 318 6.74 -12.95 3.73
C GLY A 318 5.56 -12.86 4.68
N MET A 319 4.36 -13.05 4.13
CA MET A 319 3.13 -13.12 4.92
C MET A 319 2.21 -14.22 4.39
N PHE A 320 1.43 -14.75 5.28
CA PHE A 320 0.42 -15.78 4.99
C PHE A 320 -0.86 -15.45 5.74
N TYR A 321 -2.00 -15.53 5.04
CA TYR A 321 -3.32 -15.41 5.63
C TYR A 321 -4.22 -16.52 5.13
N ASN A 322 -5.05 -17.07 6.04
CA ASN A 322 -6.12 -18.01 5.72
C ASN A 322 -7.44 -17.41 6.19
N ARG A 323 -8.45 -17.46 5.33
CA ARG A 323 -9.79 -16.94 5.62
C ARG A 323 -10.86 -17.97 5.35
N LEU A 324 -11.76 -18.12 6.31
CA LEU A 324 -12.90 -18.99 6.28
C LEU A 324 -14.17 -18.17 6.33
N TRP A 325 -15.12 -18.44 5.45
CA TRP A 325 -16.44 -17.81 5.47
C TRP A 325 -17.48 -18.81 5.92
N PHE A 326 -18.48 -18.32 6.65
CA PHE A 326 -19.54 -19.14 7.26
C PHE A 326 -20.90 -18.54 6.96
N TYR A 327 -21.93 -19.38 7.10
CA TYR A 327 -23.33 -19.01 7.05
C TYR A 327 -23.65 -18.15 5.82
N LYS A 328 -23.42 -18.71 4.64
CA LYS A 328 -23.62 -18.03 3.36
C LYS A 328 -22.79 -16.74 3.24
N ASN A 329 -21.54 -16.78 3.65
CA ASN A 329 -20.59 -15.67 3.67
C ASN A 329 -20.98 -14.48 4.56
N LYS A 330 -21.89 -14.66 5.53
CA LYS A 330 -22.24 -13.56 6.47
C LYS A 330 -21.24 -13.36 7.58
N PHE A 331 -20.46 -14.39 7.91
CA PHE A 331 -19.38 -14.33 8.86
C PHE A 331 -18.09 -14.77 8.20
N ALA A 332 -16.97 -14.21 8.62
CA ALA A 332 -15.67 -14.72 8.23
C ALA A 332 -14.69 -14.67 9.41
N TRP A 333 -13.79 -15.63 9.40
CA TRP A 333 -12.65 -15.70 10.30
C TRP A 333 -11.37 -15.70 9.49
N THR A 334 -10.47 -14.76 9.79
CA THR A 334 -9.14 -14.70 9.18
C THR A 334 -8.09 -14.94 10.26
N ILE A 335 -7.06 -15.68 9.92
CA ILE A 335 -5.86 -15.84 10.73
C ILE A 335 -4.64 -15.76 9.83
N GLY A 336 -3.61 -15.07 10.28
CA GLY A 336 -2.38 -14.94 9.51
C GLY A 336 -1.35 -14.08 10.20
N GLY A 337 -0.36 -13.68 9.45
CA GLY A 337 0.74 -12.83 9.88
C GLY A 337 1.92 -12.95 8.95
N GLY A 338 3.04 -12.38 9.35
CA GLY A 338 4.23 -12.36 8.52
C GLY A 338 5.53 -12.15 9.30
N ILE A 339 6.60 -12.20 8.56
CA ILE A 339 7.95 -11.94 9.06
C ILE A 339 8.71 -11.07 8.08
N MET A 340 9.52 -10.18 8.60
CA MET A 340 10.33 -9.26 7.82
C MET A 340 11.73 -9.16 8.40
N THR A 341 12.74 -9.08 7.54
CA THR A 341 14.09 -8.66 7.89
C THR A 341 14.53 -7.50 7.01
N ASN A 342 15.06 -6.46 7.66
CA ASN A 342 15.52 -5.23 6.99
C ASN A 342 16.82 -4.76 7.66
N PRO A 343 17.97 -5.37 7.32
CA PRO A 343 19.26 -5.08 7.99
C PRO A 343 19.84 -3.78 7.49
N GLY A 344 19.41 -2.98 6.80
CA GLY A 344 20.05 -1.73 6.34
C GLY A 344 19.07 -0.57 6.22
N ARG A 345 17.88 -0.71 6.80
CA ARG A 345 16.84 0.32 6.72
C ARG A 345 16.39 0.59 5.27
N TYR A 346 16.30 -0.46 4.47
CA TYR A 346 15.82 -0.39 3.09
C TYR A 346 14.41 0.22 3.01
N LEU A 347 13.51 -0.26 3.87
CA LEU A 347 12.19 0.31 4.07
C LEU A 347 12.04 0.67 5.54
N VAL A 348 11.51 1.85 5.80
CA VAL A 348 11.37 2.38 7.15
C VAL A 348 9.96 2.92 7.34
N LEU A 349 9.26 2.35 8.30
CA LEU A 349 8.02 2.87 8.82
C LEU A 349 8.30 3.62 10.13
N TYR A 350 8.24 4.91 10.11
CA TYR A 350 8.52 5.76 11.26
C TYR A 350 7.36 5.78 12.27
N PRO A 351 7.64 5.98 13.57
CA PRO A 351 6.60 6.28 14.55
C PRO A 351 5.74 7.46 14.10
N THR A 352 4.44 7.32 14.29
CA THR A 352 3.50 8.43 14.09
C THR A 352 3.77 9.50 15.13
N GLY A 353 3.84 10.73 14.82
CA GLY A 353 4.10 11.83 15.75
C GLY A 353 5.46 12.47 15.55
N GLN A 354 6.37 11.80 14.87
CA GLN A 354 7.53 12.49 14.34
C GLN A 354 7.25 12.91 12.90
N ALA A 355 7.48 14.17 12.61
CA ALA A 355 7.56 14.62 11.23
C ALA A 355 8.53 13.70 10.46
N SER A 356 8.34 13.55 9.17
CA SER A 356 9.37 12.99 8.26
C SER A 356 10.74 13.45 8.72
N PRO A 357 11.78 12.61 8.63
CA PRO A 357 13.09 13.00 9.11
C PRO A 357 13.45 14.36 8.53
N LEU A 358 13.35 15.37 9.38
CA LEU A 358 13.76 16.72 9.01
C LEU A 358 15.26 16.67 8.81
N PRO A 359 15.81 17.23 7.73
CA PRO A 359 17.23 17.42 7.62
C PRO A 359 17.68 18.20 8.85
N ASN A 360 18.80 17.80 9.43
CA ASN A 360 19.45 18.64 10.44
C ASN A 360 19.63 20.04 9.81
N PRO A 361 19.09 21.12 10.41
CA PRO A 361 19.21 22.45 9.85
C PRO A 361 20.66 22.91 9.69
N ASN A 362 21.61 22.28 10.40
CA ASN A 362 23.04 22.56 10.31
C ASN A 362 23.81 21.59 9.39
N ASP A 363 23.19 20.48 9.01
CA ASP A 363 23.78 19.49 8.10
C ASP A 363 22.67 18.75 7.35
N PRO A 364 22.27 19.22 6.17
CA PRO A 364 21.16 18.63 5.40
C PRO A 364 21.45 17.20 4.91
N THR A 365 22.66 16.70 5.08
CA THR A 365 22.99 15.30 4.78
C THR A 365 22.68 14.38 5.95
N LYS A 366 22.39 14.91 7.13
CA LYS A 366 21.99 14.18 8.33
C LYS A 366 20.53 14.42 8.62
N THR A 367 19.84 13.36 8.88
CA THR A 367 18.47 13.42 9.37
C THR A 367 18.51 13.37 10.90
N GLU A 368 18.00 14.41 11.55
CA GLU A 368 17.66 14.36 12.95
C GLU A 368 16.26 13.79 13.08
N GLY A 369 16.16 12.54 13.42
CA GLY A 369 14.92 11.86 13.72
C GLY A 369 15.21 10.67 14.60
N LEU A 370 14.34 10.39 15.53
CA LEU A 370 14.38 9.14 16.27
C LEU A 370 13.94 8.04 15.30
N PHE A 371 14.93 7.31 14.81
CA PHE A 371 14.66 6.15 13.99
C PHE A 371 14.07 5.05 14.85
N PRO A 372 12.94 4.46 14.46
CA PRO A 372 12.28 3.44 15.27
C PRO A 372 13.13 2.19 15.48
N PHE A 373 14.17 1.98 14.66
CA PHE A 373 14.88 0.73 14.64
C PHE A 373 16.06 0.64 15.60
N SER A 374 16.67 1.73 15.97
CA SER A 374 17.72 1.77 17.02
C SER A 374 18.39 3.12 17.09
N ALA A 375 19.16 3.37 18.19
CA ALA A 375 20.07 4.50 18.32
C ALA A 375 21.24 4.39 17.33
N ASN A 376 21.57 3.18 16.87
CA ASN A 376 22.71 2.94 15.98
C ASN A 376 22.22 2.69 14.54
N PRO A 377 22.68 3.46 13.57
CA PRO A 377 22.44 3.17 12.17
C PRO A 377 22.92 1.76 11.79
N GLY A 378 22.03 0.98 11.16
CA GLY A 378 22.39 -0.33 10.63
C GLY A 378 22.19 -1.53 11.55
N ASP A 379 21.66 -1.35 12.74
CA ASP A 379 21.18 -2.49 13.52
C ASP A 379 20.11 -3.23 12.71
N GLN A 380 20.27 -4.54 12.66
CA GLN A 380 19.35 -5.38 11.93
C GLN A 380 17.94 -5.32 12.54
N PHE A 381 16.98 -4.93 11.74
CA PHE A 381 15.58 -5.07 12.09
C PHE A 381 15.04 -6.42 11.63
N VAL A 382 14.51 -7.18 12.57
CA VAL A 382 13.71 -8.36 12.30
C VAL A 382 12.38 -8.16 13.03
N GLY A 383 11.28 -8.28 12.33
CA GLY A 383 9.96 -8.19 12.92
C GLY A 383 9.09 -9.36 12.47
N TRP A 384 8.17 -9.79 13.33
CA TRP A 384 7.09 -10.71 12.97
C TRP A 384 5.78 -10.24 13.56
N ASP A 385 4.71 -10.65 12.95
CA ASP A 385 3.36 -10.35 13.41
C ASP A 385 2.44 -11.56 13.22
N CYS A 386 1.39 -11.58 14.01
CA CYS A 386 0.25 -12.45 13.80
C CYS A 386 -1.03 -11.71 14.14
N SER A 387 -2.09 -12.04 13.42
CA SER A 387 -3.41 -11.47 13.66
C SER A 387 -4.51 -12.52 13.49
N THR A 388 -5.63 -12.24 14.14
CA THR A 388 -6.87 -12.99 13.93
C THR A 388 -8.04 -12.02 13.99
N ASN A 389 -8.96 -12.12 13.04
CA ASN A 389 -10.16 -11.29 13.04
C ASN A 389 -11.43 -12.06 12.73
N LEU A 390 -12.51 -11.57 13.31
CA LEU A 390 -13.87 -12.00 13.03
C LEU A 390 -14.62 -10.85 12.36
N ASP A 391 -15.24 -11.17 11.24
CA ASP A 391 -16.08 -10.25 10.47
C ASP A 391 -17.54 -10.71 10.54
N PHE A 392 -18.44 -9.75 10.80
CA PHE A 392 -19.86 -9.89 10.56
C PHE A 392 -20.27 -9.03 9.38
N MET A 393 -20.83 -9.65 8.35
CA MET A 393 -21.14 -9.08 7.04
C MET A 393 -22.62 -9.31 6.72
N PRO A 394 -23.54 -8.52 7.30
CA PRO A 394 -24.99 -8.73 7.10
C PRO A 394 -25.43 -8.62 5.64
N ASN A 395 -24.73 -7.78 4.88
CA ASN A 395 -24.88 -7.63 3.43
C ASN A 395 -23.53 -7.35 2.75
N GLN A 396 -23.53 -7.06 1.46
CA GLN A 396 -22.30 -6.84 0.67
C GLN A 396 -21.64 -5.47 0.92
N SER A 397 -22.33 -4.52 1.54
CA SER A 397 -21.87 -3.14 1.67
C SER A 397 -21.25 -2.81 3.01
N ILE A 398 -21.45 -3.63 4.05
CA ILE A 398 -20.98 -3.33 5.40
C ILE A 398 -20.30 -4.54 6.04
N THR A 399 -19.22 -4.27 6.76
CA THR A 399 -18.49 -5.23 7.57
C THR A 399 -18.25 -4.65 8.96
N PHE A 400 -18.66 -5.39 9.99
CA PHE A 400 -18.24 -5.17 11.37
C PHE A 400 -17.09 -6.13 11.65
N ARG A 401 -15.95 -5.60 12.07
CA ARG A 401 -14.70 -6.36 12.28
C ARG A 401 -14.20 -6.19 13.71
N ILE A 402 -13.77 -7.28 14.31
CA ILE A 402 -12.97 -7.29 15.53
C ILE A 402 -11.69 -8.03 15.20
N GLU A 403 -10.54 -7.41 15.44
CA GLU A 403 -9.22 -7.96 15.16
C GLU A 403 -8.32 -7.88 16.38
N LEU A 404 -7.60 -8.97 16.65
CA LEU A 404 -6.50 -9.03 17.60
C LEU A 404 -5.21 -9.14 16.82
N VAL A 405 -4.24 -8.29 17.15
CA VAL A 405 -2.92 -8.24 16.51
C VAL A 405 -1.85 -8.33 17.57
N HIS A 406 -0.84 -9.15 17.32
CA HIS A 406 0.41 -9.15 18.08
C HIS A 406 1.58 -8.93 17.13
N ARG A 407 2.51 -8.06 17.52
CA ARG A 407 3.68 -7.69 16.73
C ARG A 407 4.92 -7.66 17.61
N GLU A 408 6.03 -8.17 17.09
CA GLU A 408 7.33 -8.10 17.75
C GLU A 408 8.42 -7.58 16.81
N SER A 409 9.45 -7.01 17.40
CA SER A 409 10.64 -6.54 16.70
C SER A 409 11.92 -6.83 17.49
N SER A 410 13.02 -7.04 16.77
CA SER A 410 14.34 -7.29 17.38
C SER A 410 14.88 -6.08 18.15
N VAL A 411 14.40 -4.89 17.81
CA VAL A 411 14.80 -3.61 18.42
C VAL A 411 13.56 -2.87 18.95
N PRO A 412 13.69 -1.97 19.93
CA PRO A 412 12.57 -1.15 20.39
C PRO A 412 11.96 -0.36 19.23
N TYR A 413 10.64 -0.54 19.02
CA TYR A 413 9.95 -0.01 17.85
C TYR A 413 8.55 0.54 18.16
N PHE A 414 7.80 -0.11 19.06
CA PHE A 414 6.44 0.27 19.41
C PHE A 414 6.41 1.25 20.56
N ALA A 415 5.34 2.04 20.64
CA ALA A 415 5.14 2.94 21.77
C ALA A 415 4.97 2.15 23.07
N GLY A 416 5.74 2.49 24.07
CA GLY A 416 5.54 2.07 25.46
C GLY A 416 4.61 3.03 26.21
N ALA A 417 4.39 2.78 27.48
CA ALA A 417 3.48 3.57 28.32
C ALA A 417 3.85 5.07 28.44
N GLY A 418 5.13 5.40 28.32
CA GLY A 418 5.63 6.77 28.33
C GLY A 418 5.33 7.58 27.07
N GLY A 419 4.86 6.93 25.99
CA GLY A 419 4.56 7.58 24.72
C GLY A 419 5.82 7.95 23.90
N VAL A 420 5.60 8.54 22.73
CA VAL A 420 6.67 8.82 21.74
C VAL A 420 6.71 10.27 21.26
N THR A 421 5.78 11.12 21.68
CA THR A 421 5.66 12.50 21.18
C THR A 421 6.18 13.55 22.14
N SER A 422 6.03 13.36 23.42
CA SER A 422 6.53 14.26 24.46
C SER A 422 6.52 13.58 25.83
N GLN A 423 7.15 14.23 26.78
CA GLN A 423 7.22 13.80 28.16
C GLN A 423 5.85 13.70 28.86
N THR A 424 4.87 14.47 28.40
CA THR A 424 3.51 14.50 28.94
C THR A 424 2.50 13.71 28.07
N GLY A 425 2.97 13.09 26.98
CA GLY A 425 2.12 12.42 26.01
C GLY A 425 1.48 13.35 24.98
N PHE A 426 1.68 14.65 25.08
CA PHE A 426 1.13 15.63 24.13
C PHE A 426 2.23 16.33 23.38
N SER A 427 2.03 16.57 22.08
CA SER A 427 2.94 17.38 21.29
C SER A 427 3.06 18.78 21.87
N THR A 428 4.26 19.19 22.20
CA THR A 428 4.56 20.53 22.70
C THR A 428 5.58 21.21 21.81
N SER A 429 5.54 22.54 21.77
CA SER A 429 6.54 23.35 21.04
C SER A 429 7.91 23.38 21.70
N THR A 430 7.99 22.95 22.96
CA THR A 430 9.23 22.91 23.75
C THR A 430 9.38 21.53 24.36
N LEU A 431 10.23 20.71 23.73
CA LEU A 431 10.61 19.41 24.26
C LEU A 431 11.79 19.58 25.21
N ASP A 432 11.78 18.84 26.32
CA ASP A 432 13.00 18.66 27.11
C ASP A 432 14.07 18.04 26.20
N PRO A 433 15.21 18.67 26.00
CA PRO A 433 16.25 18.12 25.13
C PRO A 433 16.79 16.76 25.60
N ASN A 434 16.56 16.39 26.84
CA ASN A 434 16.92 15.08 27.39
C ASN A 434 15.82 14.03 27.26
N TRP A 435 14.60 14.42 26.88
CA TRP A 435 13.51 13.48 26.71
C TRP A 435 13.80 12.53 25.55
N ARG A 436 13.41 11.29 25.74
CA ARG A 436 13.45 10.25 24.71
C ARG A 436 12.13 9.53 24.64
N PRO A 437 11.70 9.07 23.45
CA PRO A 437 10.49 8.26 23.32
C PRO A 437 10.65 6.95 24.08
N ASP A 438 9.57 6.54 24.74
CA ASP A 438 9.47 5.22 25.33
C ASP A 438 9.12 4.21 24.24
N LEU A 439 10.11 3.44 23.80
CA LEU A 439 9.95 2.42 22.78
C LEU A 439 10.16 1.04 23.38
N VAL A 440 9.27 0.13 23.02
CA VAL A 440 9.29 -1.28 23.42
C VAL A 440 9.35 -2.22 22.20
N LYS A 441 9.69 -3.49 22.41
CA LYS A 441 9.90 -4.46 21.32
C LYS A 441 8.65 -5.17 20.87
N SER A 442 7.59 -5.15 21.66
CA SER A 442 6.35 -5.86 21.35
C SER A 442 5.12 -5.00 21.57
N GLU A 443 4.09 -5.30 20.83
CA GLU A 443 2.79 -4.69 20.98
C GLU A 443 1.68 -5.70 20.69
N SER A 444 0.68 -5.74 21.56
CA SER A 444 -0.61 -6.38 21.29
C SER A 444 -1.69 -5.33 21.28
N ARG A 445 -2.65 -5.45 20.37
CA ARG A 445 -3.78 -4.52 20.28
C ARG A 445 -5.06 -5.19 19.79
N ILE A 446 -6.18 -4.59 20.15
CA ILE A 446 -7.49 -4.90 19.61
C ILE A 446 -7.94 -3.76 18.72
N VAL A 447 -8.52 -4.09 17.58
CA VAL A 447 -9.14 -3.14 16.65
C VAL A 447 -10.59 -3.55 16.45
N VAL A 448 -11.50 -2.58 16.63
CA VAL A 448 -12.92 -2.75 16.28
C VAL A 448 -13.23 -1.75 15.17
N ALA A 449 -13.77 -2.24 14.06
CA ALA A 449 -13.99 -1.40 12.87
C ALA A 449 -15.36 -1.60 12.25
N ILE A 450 -15.87 -0.53 11.65
CA ILE A 450 -17.02 -0.53 10.75
C ILE A 450 -16.52 -0.07 9.39
N LEU A 451 -16.63 -0.96 8.42
CA LEU A 451 -16.19 -0.76 7.04
C LEU A 451 -17.41 -0.76 6.13
N PHE A 452 -17.62 0.33 5.43
CA PHE A 452 -18.76 0.51 4.54
C PHE A 452 -18.30 0.82 3.12
N ARG A 453 -19.01 0.28 2.11
CA ARG A 453 -18.75 0.50 0.70
C ARG A 453 -20.03 0.47 -0.14
N LEU A 454 -20.19 1.46 -1.01
CA LEU A 454 -21.18 1.52 -2.07
C LEU A 454 -20.53 1.69 -3.43
#